data_7e7cf5122122a45e7cd21bac1e17dca2
#
_entry.id   7e7cf5122122a45e7cd21bac1e17dca2
#
_cell.length_a   1.000
_cell.length_b   1.000
_cell.length_c   1.000
_cell.angle_alpha   90.00
_cell.angle_beta   90.00
_cell.angle_gamma   90.00
#
_symmetry.space_group_name_H-M   'P 1'
#
loop_
_entity.id
_entity.type
_entity.pdbx_description
1 polymer ?
#
loop_
_entity_poly.entity_id
_entity_poly.type
_entity_poly.pdbx_seq_one_letter_code
_entity_poly.pdbx_strand_id
1 'polypeptide(L)'
;MRELEEALRDWERYQRIPKKQFLQDRDTQNMVHHAMLLSIQSALDIATDVIAEERLRKPFTYRETFEVLAGEGIIPESLARDLSNLAGFRNVLVHIYWNLDLKQVYAILQHDLTVLRTFSVVMKEHVSESDSADPGGFF
;
A
#
# COMPACT_ATOMS: atom_id res chain seq x y z
N MET A 1 5.63 2.96 -9.60
CA MET A 1 5.53 4.10 -8.66
C MET A 1 4.44 5.09 -9.04
N ARG A 2 4.32 5.39 -10.31
CA ARG A 2 3.29 6.32 -10.82
C ARG A 2 1.86 5.89 -10.46
N GLU A 3 1.56 4.61 -10.62
CA GLU A 3 0.22 4.07 -10.32
C GLU A 3 -0.12 4.21 -8.84
N LEU A 4 0.85 3.96 -7.96
CA LEU A 4 0.66 4.16 -6.53
C LEU A 4 0.37 5.63 -6.22
N GLU A 5 1.15 6.54 -6.79
CA GLU A 5 0.96 7.97 -6.54
C GLU A 5 -0.41 8.47 -7.00
N GLU A 6 -0.88 8.00 -8.16
CA GLU A 6 -2.21 8.35 -8.64
C GLU A 6 -3.31 7.82 -7.71
N ALA A 7 -3.17 6.57 -7.27
CA ALA A 7 -4.13 5.97 -6.34
C ALA A 7 -4.14 6.70 -4.99
N LEU A 8 -2.97 7.13 -4.50
CA LEU A 8 -2.89 7.87 -3.24
C LEU A 8 -3.51 9.27 -3.36
N ARG A 9 -3.44 9.90 -4.53
CA ARG A 9 -4.15 11.17 -4.76
C ARG A 9 -5.66 11.00 -4.66
N ASP A 10 -6.20 9.92 -5.18
CA ASP A 10 -7.62 9.61 -5.05
C ASP A 10 -7.98 9.34 -3.58
N TRP A 11 -7.17 8.54 -2.89
CA TRP A 11 -7.38 8.27 -1.46
C TRP A 11 -7.41 9.57 -0.67
N GLU A 12 -6.46 10.46 -0.88
CA GLU A 12 -6.41 11.76 -0.20
C GLU A 12 -7.66 12.58 -0.46
N ARG A 13 -8.10 12.62 -1.71
CA ARG A 13 -9.30 13.35 -2.08
C ARG A 13 -10.52 12.80 -1.34
N TYR A 14 -10.62 11.48 -1.21
CA TYR A 14 -11.74 10.84 -0.54
C TYR A 14 -11.71 10.98 0.98
N GLN A 15 -10.59 11.32 1.57
CA GLN A 15 -10.55 11.63 3.01
C GLN A 15 -11.43 12.82 3.38
N ARG A 16 -11.76 13.68 2.42
CA ARG A 16 -12.61 14.85 2.63
C ARG A 16 -14.10 14.51 2.69
N ILE A 17 -14.49 13.30 2.32
CA ILE A 17 -15.88 12.87 2.37
C ILE A 17 -16.32 12.77 3.83
N PRO A 18 -17.43 13.43 4.21
CA PRO A 18 -17.93 13.32 5.58
C PRO A 18 -18.33 11.89 5.92
N LYS A 19 -18.08 11.49 7.16
CA LYS A 19 -18.40 10.13 7.63
C LYS A 19 -19.86 9.76 7.37
N LYS A 20 -20.77 10.67 7.65
CA LYS A 20 -22.20 10.43 7.45
C LYS A 20 -22.53 10.10 5.99
N GLN A 21 -21.95 10.85 5.05
CA GLN A 21 -22.13 10.60 3.62
C GLN A 21 -21.58 9.24 3.24
N PHE A 22 -20.37 8.92 3.70
CA PHE A 22 -19.74 7.64 3.40
C PHE A 22 -20.58 6.46 3.92
N LEU A 23 -21.12 6.57 5.13
CA LEU A 23 -21.89 5.48 5.72
C LEU A 23 -23.25 5.27 5.05
N GLN A 24 -23.77 6.26 4.34
CA GLN A 24 -25.12 6.22 3.74
C GLN A 24 -25.14 6.06 2.23
N ASP A 25 -24.04 6.37 1.54
CA ASP A 25 -24.00 6.40 0.09
C ASP A 25 -23.17 5.25 -0.47
N ARG A 26 -23.85 4.31 -1.10
CA ARG A 26 -23.20 3.12 -1.67
C ARG A 26 -22.22 3.47 -2.79
N ASP A 27 -22.54 4.45 -3.64
CA ASP A 27 -21.65 4.85 -4.72
C ASP A 27 -20.33 5.41 -4.16
N THR A 28 -20.43 6.24 -3.12
CA THR A 28 -19.26 6.75 -2.42
C THR A 28 -18.43 5.62 -1.82
N GLN A 29 -19.09 4.64 -1.19
CA GLN A 29 -18.41 3.47 -0.63
C GLN A 29 -17.63 2.72 -1.71
N ASN A 30 -18.25 2.50 -2.86
CA ASN A 30 -17.60 1.79 -3.97
C ASN A 30 -16.38 2.55 -4.50
N MET A 31 -16.46 3.86 -4.63
CA MET A 31 -15.31 4.69 -5.05
C MET A 31 -14.16 4.58 -4.06
N VAL A 32 -14.46 4.68 -2.79
CA VAL A 32 -13.46 4.62 -1.71
C VAL A 32 -12.82 3.24 -1.68
N HIS A 33 -13.62 2.18 -1.70
CA HIS A 33 -13.12 0.80 -1.70
C HIS A 33 -12.17 0.56 -2.88
N HIS A 34 -12.54 1.03 -4.06
CA HIS A 34 -11.71 0.87 -5.25
C HIS A 34 -10.36 1.59 -5.10
N ALA A 35 -10.38 2.84 -4.63
CA ALA A 35 -9.15 3.60 -4.43
C ALA A 35 -8.23 2.95 -3.38
N MET A 36 -8.81 2.46 -2.29
CA MET A 36 -8.04 1.78 -1.25
C MET A 36 -7.43 0.49 -1.76
N LEU A 37 -8.23 -0.33 -2.44
CA LEU A 37 -7.76 -1.59 -3.01
C LEU A 37 -6.62 -1.35 -4.00
N LEU A 38 -6.79 -0.38 -4.90
CA LEU A 38 -5.79 -0.05 -5.90
C LEU A 38 -4.49 0.45 -5.27
N SER A 39 -4.59 1.27 -4.23
CA SER A 39 -3.42 1.79 -3.51
C SER A 39 -2.63 0.67 -2.83
N ILE A 40 -3.33 -0.23 -2.14
CA ILE A 40 -2.69 -1.35 -1.43
C ILE A 40 -2.08 -2.32 -2.46
N GLN A 41 -2.79 -2.61 -3.53
CA GLN A 41 -2.30 -3.50 -4.58
C GLN A 41 -1.05 -2.93 -5.26
N SER A 42 -1.05 -1.63 -5.54
CA SER A 42 0.12 -0.99 -6.16
C SER A 42 1.35 -1.05 -5.24
N ALA A 43 1.15 -0.86 -3.94
CA ALA A 43 2.26 -1.01 -2.98
C ALA A 43 2.79 -2.44 -2.95
N LEU A 44 1.89 -3.43 -2.96
CA LEU A 44 2.26 -4.85 -3.02
C LEU A 44 3.04 -5.17 -4.30
N ASP A 45 2.62 -4.62 -5.42
CA ASP A 45 3.30 -4.84 -6.70
C ASP A 45 4.72 -4.27 -6.68
N ILE A 46 4.89 -3.07 -6.14
CA ILE A 46 6.21 -2.46 -5.99
C ILE A 46 7.11 -3.33 -5.11
N ALA A 47 6.60 -3.77 -3.96
CA ALA A 47 7.34 -4.62 -3.04
C ALA A 47 7.73 -5.94 -3.70
N THR A 48 6.82 -6.55 -4.44
CA THR A 48 7.05 -7.80 -5.15
C THR A 48 8.12 -7.64 -6.22
N ASP A 49 8.08 -6.54 -6.96
CA ASP A 49 9.08 -6.24 -8.00
C ASP A 49 10.48 -6.07 -7.41
N VAL A 50 10.60 -5.37 -6.29
CA VAL A 50 11.89 -5.20 -5.60
C VAL A 50 12.42 -6.54 -5.10
N ILE A 51 11.56 -7.37 -4.51
CA ILE A 51 11.95 -8.71 -4.06
C ILE A 51 12.49 -9.54 -5.22
N ALA A 52 11.83 -9.50 -6.37
CA ALA A 52 12.26 -10.23 -7.55
C ALA A 52 13.57 -9.68 -8.12
N GLU A 53 13.69 -8.36 -8.26
CA GLU A 53 14.89 -7.72 -8.84
C GLU A 53 16.12 -7.93 -7.97
N GLU A 54 15.97 -7.86 -6.66
CA GLU A 54 17.09 -8.01 -5.72
C GLU A 54 17.26 -9.45 -5.24
N ARG A 55 16.49 -10.38 -5.77
CA ARG A 55 16.57 -11.82 -5.49
C ARG A 55 16.45 -12.13 -4.01
N LEU A 56 15.50 -11.47 -3.35
CA LEU A 56 15.24 -11.69 -1.93
C LEU A 56 14.39 -12.95 -1.72
N ARG A 57 14.25 -13.35 -0.46
CA ARG A 57 13.42 -14.50 -0.09
C ARG A 57 11.99 -14.32 -0.61
N LYS A 58 11.46 -15.31 -1.28
CA LYS A 58 10.09 -15.25 -1.82
C LYS A 58 9.08 -15.39 -0.68
N PRO A 59 8.15 -14.42 -0.52
CA PRO A 59 7.12 -14.52 0.51
C PRO A 59 6.03 -15.50 0.11
N PHE A 60 5.39 -16.12 1.11
CA PHE A 60 4.26 -17.03 0.89
C PHE A 60 2.91 -16.32 0.94
N THR A 61 2.85 -15.13 1.58
CA THR A 61 1.61 -14.37 1.74
C THR A 61 1.87 -12.90 1.45
N TYR A 62 0.82 -12.14 1.20
CA TYR A 62 0.94 -10.69 1.03
C TYR A 62 1.46 -10.00 2.29
N ARG A 63 1.07 -10.47 3.46
CA ARG A 63 1.57 -9.92 4.73
C ARG A 63 3.08 -10.11 4.83
N GLU A 64 3.57 -11.26 4.45
CA GLU A 64 4.98 -11.61 4.51
C GLU A 64 5.83 -10.80 3.54
N THR A 65 5.23 -10.29 2.47
CA THR A 65 5.93 -9.46 1.47
C THR A 65 6.67 -8.29 2.11
N PHE A 66 6.01 -7.57 3.00
CA PHE A 66 6.63 -6.42 3.67
C PHE A 66 7.61 -6.84 4.75
N GLU A 67 7.40 -8.00 5.38
CA GLU A 67 8.34 -8.56 6.34
C GLU A 67 9.68 -8.90 5.67
N VAL A 68 9.64 -9.39 4.43
CA VAL A 68 10.87 -9.66 3.67
C VAL A 68 11.66 -8.37 3.44
N LEU A 69 10.98 -7.29 3.05
CA LEU A 69 11.66 -6.00 2.85
C LEU A 69 12.29 -5.47 4.14
N ALA A 70 11.58 -5.61 5.27
CA ALA A 70 12.11 -5.17 6.56
C ALA A 70 13.30 -6.02 6.99
N GLY A 71 13.25 -7.33 6.76
CA GLY A 71 14.34 -8.24 7.06
C GLY A 71 15.64 -7.89 6.34
N GLU A 72 15.52 -7.28 5.16
CA GLU A 72 16.68 -6.83 4.37
C GLU A 72 17.05 -5.37 4.64
N GLY A 73 16.38 -4.73 5.60
CA GLY A 73 16.67 -3.35 5.96
C GLY A 73 16.17 -2.31 4.93
N ILE A 74 15.34 -2.70 3.98
CA ILE A 74 14.83 -1.79 2.94
C ILE A 74 13.79 -0.84 3.51
N ILE A 75 12.94 -1.34 4.42
CA ILE A 75 11.96 -0.53 5.14
C ILE A 75 12.09 -0.78 6.64
N PRO A 76 11.70 0.20 7.49
CA PRO A 76 11.67 -0.02 8.94
C PRO A 76 10.65 -1.10 9.34
N GLU A 77 10.92 -1.80 10.43
CA GLU A 77 10.00 -2.85 10.93
C GLU A 77 8.63 -2.30 11.29
N SER A 78 8.56 -1.10 11.85
CA SER A 78 7.28 -0.46 12.19
C SER A 78 6.42 -0.22 10.95
N LEU A 79 7.06 0.24 9.87
CA LEU A 79 6.37 0.44 8.59
C LEU A 79 5.91 -0.90 8.01
N ALA A 80 6.74 -1.92 8.07
CA ALA A 80 6.39 -3.25 7.60
C ALA A 80 5.17 -3.81 8.33
N ARG A 81 5.08 -3.58 9.63
CA ARG A 81 3.95 -4.02 10.44
C ARG A 81 2.65 -3.34 9.99
N ASP A 82 2.69 -2.03 9.79
CA ASP A 82 1.53 -1.27 9.34
C ASP A 82 1.11 -1.69 7.93
N LEU A 83 2.07 -1.89 7.03
CA LEU A 83 1.80 -2.36 5.68
C LEU A 83 1.25 -3.79 5.67
N SER A 84 1.74 -4.65 6.55
CA SER A 84 1.23 -6.02 6.68
C SER A 84 -0.24 -6.02 7.11
N ASN A 85 -0.61 -5.11 8.01
CA ASN A 85 -2.00 -4.93 8.41
C ASN A 85 -2.87 -4.47 7.23
N LEU A 86 -2.39 -3.54 6.43
CA LEU A 86 -3.08 -3.10 5.22
C LEU A 86 -3.21 -4.23 4.20
N ALA A 87 -2.18 -5.06 4.05
CA ALA A 87 -2.26 -6.23 3.16
C ALA A 87 -3.33 -7.22 3.62
N GLY A 88 -3.48 -7.42 4.93
CA GLY A 88 -4.57 -8.21 5.49
C GLY A 88 -5.93 -7.59 5.20
N PHE A 89 -6.03 -6.28 5.32
CA PHE A 89 -7.26 -5.55 5.01
C PHE A 89 -7.63 -5.65 3.51
N ARG A 90 -6.63 -5.68 2.62
CA ARG A 90 -6.88 -5.89 1.19
C ARG A 90 -7.65 -7.19 0.94
N ASN A 91 -7.31 -8.25 1.67
CA ASN A 91 -8.03 -9.52 1.53
C ASN A 91 -9.49 -9.39 1.97
N VAL A 92 -9.75 -8.61 3.02
CA VAL A 92 -11.11 -8.32 3.46
C VAL A 92 -11.89 -7.57 2.38
N LEU A 93 -11.28 -6.55 1.76
CA LEU A 93 -11.90 -5.78 0.68
C LEU A 93 -12.26 -6.63 -0.53
N VAL A 94 -11.43 -7.62 -0.85
CA VAL A 94 -11.62 -8.48 -2.03
C VAL A 94 -12.64 -9.59 -1.78
N HIS A 95 -12.61 -10.21 -0.59
CA HIS A 95 -13.35 -11.45 -0.34
C HIS A 95 -14.64 -11.28 0.46
N ILE A 96 -14.79 -10.20 1.24
CA ILE A 96 -15.94 -10.00 2.13
C ILE A 96 -16.66 -8.70 1.76
N TYR A 97 -17.07 -8.63 0.50
CA TYR A 97 -17.54 -7.39 -0.10
C TYR A 97 -18.82 -6.81 0.54
N TRP A 98 -19.77 -7.67 0.92
CA TRP A 98 -21.07 -7.22 1.44
C TRP A 98 -21.17 -7.13 2.96
N ASN A 99 -20.14 -7.58 3.65
CA ASN A 99 -20.14 -7.63 5.11
C ASN A 99 -19.01 -6.78 5.71
N LEU A 100 -18.64 -5.69 5.02
CA LEU A 100 -17.60 -4.80 5.50
C LEU A 100 -18.11 -3.94 6.64
N ASP A 101 -17.28 -3.79 7.66
CA ASP A 101 -17.50 -2.80 8.71
C ASP A 101 -17.13 -1.42 8.14
N LEU A 102 -18.13 -0.66 7.70
CA LEU A 102 -17.92 0.63 7.06
C LEU A 102 -17.26 1.66 7.99
N LYS A 103 -17.48 1.54 9.31
CA LYS A 103 -16.83 2.44 10.27
C LYS A 103 -15.34 2.16 10.32
N GLN A 104 -14.94 0.89 10.28
CA GLN A 104 -13.55 0.50 10.21
C GLN A 104 -12.91 0.96 8.90
N VAL A 105 -13.60 0.78 7.78
CA VAL A 105 -13.11 1.24 6.48
C VAL A 105 -12.86 2.75 6.50
N TYR A 106 -13.80 3.51 7.05
CA TYR A 106 -13.65 4.96 7.14
C TYR A 106 -12.48 5.37 8.05
N ALA A 107 -12.28 4.67 9.16
CA ALA A 107 -11.14 4.92 10.04
C ALA A 107 -9.81 4.66 9.30
N ILE A 108 -9.71 3.58 8.54
CA ILE A 108 -8.52 3.28 7.74
C ILE A 108 -8.32 4.35 6.66
N LEU A 109 -9.40 4.77 6.00
CA LEU A 109 -9.35 5.86 5.02
C LEU A 109 -8.72 7.13 5.62
N GLN A 110 -9.09 7.47 6.84
CA GLN A 110 -8.62 8.70 7.49
C GLN A 110 -7.19 8.57 8.04
N HIS A 111 -6.77 7.39 8.49
CA HIS A 111 -5.53 7.25 9.24
C HIS A 111 -4.38 6.56 8.49
N ASP A 112 -4.67 5.72 7.51
CA ASP A 112 -3.63 4.86 6.95
C ASP A 112 -3.01 5.35 5.64
N LEU A 113 -3.46 6.49 5.12
CA LEU A 113 -2.82 7.09 3.94
C LEU A 113 -1.34 7.37 4.20
N THR A 114 -1.01 7.84 5.41
CA THR A 114 0.38 8.14 5.77
C THR A 114 1.30 6.92 5.69
N VAL A 115 0.78 5.73 5.99
CA VAL A 115 1.53 4.48 5.88
C VAL A 115 1.99 4.27 4.44
N LEU A 116 1.07 4.39 3.50
CA LEU A 116 1.38 4.19 2.08
C LEU A 116 2.22 5.32 1.50
N ARG A 117 2.04 6.55 1.97
CA ARG A 117 2.89 7.68 1.57
C ARG A 117 4.32 7.49 2.05
N THR A 118 4.50 7.06 3.29
CA THR A 118 5.82 6.76 3.82
C THR A 118 6.49 5.66 3.01
N PHE A 119 5.75 4.60 2.68
CA PHE A 119 6.24 3.53 1.82
C PHE A 119 6.69 4.06 0.47
N SER A 120 5.88 4.91 -0.17
CA SER A 120 6.21 5.50 -1.47
C SER A 120 7.54 6.27 -1.41
N VAL A 121 7.73 7.09 -0.39
CA VAL A 121 8.96 7.87 -0.21
C VAL A 121 10.17 6.96 0.00
N VAL A 122 10.05 5.98 0.90
CA VAL A 122 11.15 5.06 1.21
C VAL A 122 11.54 4.26 -0.04
N MET A 123 10.57 3.79 -0.80
CA MET A 123 10.85 3.00 -2.00
C MET A 123 11.45 3.83 -3.12
N LYS A 124 11.05 5.07 -3.28
CA LYS A 124 11.68 5.97 -4.24
C LYS A 124 13.15 6.21 -3.90
N GLU A 125 13.45 6.42 -2.64
CA GLU A 125 14.82 6.60 -2.17
C GLU A 125 15.63 5.33 -2.39
N HIS A 126 15.07 4.18 -2.08
CA HIS A 126 15.74 2.89 -2.25
C HIS A 126 16.09 2.63 -3.73
N VAL A 127 15.14 2.83 -4.63
CA VAL A 127 15.34 2.63 -6.07
C VAL A 127 16.36 3.64 -6.61
N SER A 128 16.29 4.89 -6.17
CA SER A 128 17.21 5.94 -6.57
C SER A 128 18.64 5.63 -6.10
N GLU A 129 18.81 5.16 -4.87
CA GLU A 129 20.12 4.76 -4.32
C GLU A 129 20.69 3.57 -5.08
N SER A 130 19.84 2.59 -5.40
CA SER A 130 20.23 1.42 -6.17
C SER A 130 20.70 1.81 -7.57
N ASP A 131 20.01 2.71 -8.24
CA ASP A 131 20.38 3.24 -9.55
C ASP A 131 21.69 4.03 -9.48
N SER A 132 21.86 4.86 -8.44
CA SER A 132 23.08 5.62 -8.21
C SER A 132 24.26 4.74 -7.83
N ALA A 133 24.02 3.66 -7.09
CA ALA A 133 25.04 2.74 -6.63
C ALA A 133 25.49 1.76 -7.71
N ASP A 134 24.82 1.72 -8.83
CA ASP A 134 25.15 0.83 -9.95
C ASP A 134 25.73 1.59 -11.14
N PRO A 135 26.98 2.08 -11.00
CA PRO A 135 27.67 2.68 -12.14
C PRO A 135 28.04 1.62 -13.18
N GLY A 136 27.94 0.36 -12.79
CA GLY A 136 28.24 -0.74 -13.68
C GLY A 136 27.32 -0.82 -14.90
N GLY A 137 26.25 -0.08 -14.90
CA GLY A 137 25.35 0.00 -16.04
C GLY A 137 26.02 0.48 -17.32
N PHE A 138 27.22 1.03 -17.20
CA PHE A 138 27.98 1.44 -18.39
C PHE A 138 28.95 0.39 -18.89
N PHE A 139 29.02 -0.69 -18.29
CA PHE A 139 29.87 -1.80 -18.76
C PHE A 139 29.17 -2.61 -19.84
#